data_80d06a2dcbde0335b482c2c55b238328
#
_entry.id   80d06a2dcbde0335b482c2c55b238328
#
_cell.length_a   1.000
_cell.length_b   1.000
_cell.length_c   1.000
_cell.angle_alpha   90.00
_cell.angle_beta   90.00
_cell.angle_gamma   90.00
#
_symmetry.space_group_name_H-M   'P 1'
#
loop_
_entity.id
_entity.type
_entity.pdbx_description
1 polymer ?
#
loop_
_entity_poly.entity_id
_entity_poly.type
_entity_poly.pdbx_seq_one_letter_code
_entity_poly.pdbx_strand_id
1 'polypeptide(L)'
;MSWRAVTLTGRVAILAARYGGGFVRCSIVDYDIMRTMKYIKLRMDFEGIVSRTVVVPSDWSLAFLHGVIQAVFGWLDYHEYEFSVPGDPQKRRWTEQSASLDGFGVGKFLESSETQISALVGKKGDKIDYTYDFGDCNEVEITLLGTVAKPSPKEFATEGPDVVEDSAGVGGIAGIVAIAKQGKGKEYKQVSEWLRRAFKKHIDDVLDYPSVRDIYTRVFGLVKTASTANPKAVSPCWLDYLVVH
;
A
#
# COMPACT_ATOMS: atom_id res chain seq x y z
N MET A 1 16.22 22.20 14.65
CA MET A 1 16.14 22.40 13.18
C MET A 1 15.14 23.49 12.89
N SER A 2 15.49 24.56 12.21
CA SER A 2 14.53 25.57 11.79
C SER A 2 14.43 25.56 10.27
N TRP A 3 13.23 25.38 9.77
CA TRP A 3 12.89 25.45 8.35
C TRP A 3 12.44 26.88 8.03
N ARG A 4 12.86 27.41 6.91
CA ARG A 4 12.31 28.65 6.38
C ARG A 4 11.79 28.41 4.97
N ALA A 5 10.52 28.78 4.75
CA ALA A 5 9.94 28.84 3.43
C ALA A 5 10.43 30.15 2.75
N VAL A 6 11.00 30.02 1.57
CA VAL A 6 11.33 31.16 0.72
C VAL A 6 10.38 31.14 -0.47
N THR A 7 9.45 32.07 -0.50
CA THR A 7 8.51 32.21 -1.62
C THR A 7 9.18 32.98 -2.75
N LEU A 8 9.42 32.33 -3.86
CA LEU A 8 9.84 32.97 -5.11
C LEU A 8 8.63 32.95 -6.07
N THR A 9 8.10 34.14 -6.31
CA THR A 9 7.07 34.42 -7.34
C THR A 9 5.87 33.47 -7.35
N GLY A 10 4.97 33.60 -6.40
CA GLY A 10 3.54 33.24 -6.48
C GLY A 10 3.13 31.78 -6.71
N ARG A 11 4.03 30.89 -7.16
CA ARG A 11 3.70 29.51 -7.60
C ARG A 11 4.64 28.42 -7.10
N VAL A 12 5.76 28.77 -6.49
CA VAL A 12 6.78 27.79 -6.09
C VAL A 12 7.24 28.06 -4.67
N ALA A 13 7.14 27.08 -3.78
CA ALA A 13 7.75 27.11 -2.46
C ALA A 13 9.08 26.34 -2.49
N ILE A 14 10.15 26.97 -2.06
CA ILE A 14 11.45 26.33 -1.87
C ILE A 14 11.63 26.10 -0.37
N LEU A 15 11.69 24.85 0.05
CA LEU A 15 12.04 24.48 1.41
C LEU A 15 13.54 24.25 1.51
N ALA A 16 14.23 25.06 2.31
CA ALA A 16 15.65 24.90 2.59
C ALA A 16 15.87 24.60 4.08
N ALA A 17 16.61 23.52 4.37
CA ALA A 17 17.07 23.23 5.71
C ALA A 17 18.57 23.50 5.84
N ARG A 18 19.01 24.09 6.95
CA ARG A 18 20.42 24.20 7.31
C ARG A 18 20.80 23.12 8.30
N TYR A 19 21.84 22.38 7.97
CA TYR A 19 22.48 21.44 8.88
C TYR A 19 23.99 21.66 8.85
N GLY A 20 24.60 21.93 10.01
CA GLY A 20 26.05 21.93 10.19
C GLY A 20 26.83 22.90 9.29
N GLY A 21 26.29 24.10 8.98
CA GLY A 21 27.01 25.13 8.20
C GLY A 21 26.89 24.98 6.68
N GLY A 22 26.25 23.94 6.16
CA GLY A 22 26.03 23.73 4.71
C GLY A 22 24.55 23.75 4.33
N PHE A 23 24.25 24.06 3.05
CA PHE A 23 22.91 23.93 2.48
C PHE A 23 22.65 22.47 2.15
N VAL A 24 21.62 21.85 2.75
CA VAL A 24 21.14 20.54 2.39
C VAL A 24 19.86 20.70 1.58
N ARG A 25 19.99 20.49 0.28
CA ARG A 25 18.96 20.26 -0.74
C ARG A 25 17.71 21.16 -0.69
N CYS A 26 17.58 22.01 -1.69
CA CYS A 26 16.32 22.67 -2.06
C CYS A 26 15.46 21.67 -2.85
N SER A 27 14.22 21.45 -2.41
CA SER A 27 13.19 20.82 -3.23
C SER A 27 12.22 21.90 -3.71
N ILE A 28 12.03 21.98 -5.02
CA ILE A 28 11.04 22.87 -5.63
C ILE A 28 9.70 22.15 -5.55
N VAL A 29 8.76 22.70 -4.81
CA VAL A 29 7.39 22.18 -4.72
C VAL A 29 6.47 23.09 -5.52
N ASP A 30 5.82 22.55 -6.53
CA ASP A 30 4.82 23.28 -7.30
C ASP A 30 3.51 23.33 -6.50
N TYR A 31 3.18 24.53 -6.00
CA TYR A 31 2.02 24.77 -5.14
C TYR A 31 0.67 24.53 -5.87
N ASP A 32 0.63 24.71 -7.19
CA ASP A 32 -0.58 24.50 -7.98
C ASP A 32 -0.88 22.99 -8.14
N ILE A 33 0.16 22.16 -8.21
CA ILE A 33 0.01 20.68 -8.18
C ILE A 33 -0.56 20.24 -6.83
N MET A 34 -0.07 20.78 -5.72
CA MET A 34 -0.59 20.43 -4.38
C MET A 34 -2.07 20.80 -4.19
N ARG A 35 -2.54 21.86 -4.85
CA ARG A 35 -3.91 22.35 -4.73
C ARG A 35 -4.93 21.50 -5.52
N THR A 36 -4.47 20.72 -6.50
CA THR A 36 -5.32 19.90 -7.38
C THR A 36 -5.32 18.42 -7.03
N MET A 37 -4.40 17.96 -6.17
CA MET A 37 -4.34 16.54 -5.79
C MET A 37 -5.56 16.13 -5.00
N LYS A 38 -6.19 15.07 -5.45
CA LYS A 38 -7.28 14.43 -4.74
C LYS A 38 -6.72 13.24 -3.98
N TYR A 39 -6.93 13.24 -2.68
CA TYR A 39 -6.67 12.07 -1.87
C TYR A 39 -7.92 11.23 -1.80
N ILE A 40 -7.76 9.94 -1.96
CA ILE A 40 -8.84 8.97 -1.85
C ILE A 40 -8.61 8.07 -0.64
N LYS A 41 -9.70 7.74 0.02
CA LYS A 41 -9.72 6.81 1.14
C LYS A 41 -10.19 5.46 0.64
N LEU A 42 -9.35 4.46 0.75
CA LEU A 42 -9.60 3.10 0.30
C LEU A 42 -9.71 2.16 1.51
N ARG A 43 -10.73 1.32 1.53
CA ARG A 43 -10.79 0.15 2.39
C ARG A 43 -10.37 -1.07 1.57
N MET A 44 -9.46 -1.83 2.09
CA MET A 44 -8.94 -3.08 1.57
C MET A 44 -9.38 -4.19 2.51
N ASP A 45 -10.11 -5.15 2.01
CA ASP A 45 -10.69 -6.25 2.79
C ASP A 45 -10.17 -7.58 2.26
N PHE A 46 -9.44 -8.31 3.09
CA PHE A 46 -8.96 -9.64 2.81
C PHE A 46 -9.94 -10.65 3.40
N GLU A 47 -10.95 -10.99 2.63
CA GLU A 47 -11.98 -12.00 2.90
C GLU A 47 -12.62 -11.92 4.30
N GLY A 48 -12.79 -10.69 4.82
CA GLY A 48 -13.41 -10.44 6.13
C GLY A 48 -12.55 -10.78 7.35
N ILE A 49 -11.31 -11.26 7.17
CA ILE A 49 -10.39 -11.59 8.27
C ILE A 49 -9.47 -10.44 8.60
N VAL A 50 -8.95 -9.77 7.58
CA VAL A 50 -8.06 -8.63 7.74
C VAL A 50 -8.59 -7.46 6.93
N SER A 51 -8.70 -6.29 7.54
CA SER A 51 -8.99 -5.08 6.80
C SER A 51 -8.03 -3.94 7.10
N ARG A 52 -7.78 -3.13 6.07
CA ARG A 52 -6.93 -1.95 6.14
C ARG A 52 -7.65 -0.79 5.48
N THR A 53 -7.62 0.36 6.11
CA THR A 53 -8.08 1.60 5.50
C THR A 53 -6.89 2.53 5.36
N VAL A 54 -6.67 3.00 4.16
CA VAL A 54 -5.54 3.89 3.82
C VAL A 54 -6.04 5.11 3.05
N VAL A 55 -5.21 6.16 3.04
CA VAL A 55 -5.41 7.34 2.20
C VAL A 55 -4.22 7.48 1.28
N VAL A 56 -4.50 7.54 -0.01
CA VAL A 56 -3.47 7.65 -1.06
C VAL A 56 -3.89 8.73 -2.09
N PRO A 57 -2.94 9.34 -2.81
CA PRO A 57 -3.26 10.16 -3.97
C PRO A 57 -3.98 9.35 -5.05
N SER A 58 -5.00 9.94 -5.66
CA SER A 58 -5.79 9.26 -6.70
C SER A 58 -5.06 9.08 -8.03
N ASP A 59 -4.01 9.83 -8.25
CA ASP A 59 -3.16 9.82 -9.44
C ASP A 59 -1.97 8.86 -9.34
N TRP A 60 -1.84 8.15 -8.23
CA TRP A 60 -0.85 7.07 -8.13
C TRP A 60 -1.18 5.92 -9.08
N SER A 61 -0.14 5.27 -9.59
CA SER A 61 -0.30 4.07 -10.42
C SER A 61 -0.79 2.88 -9.62
N LEU A 62 -1.36 1.89 -10.31
CA LEU A 62 -1.74 0.61 -9.69
C LEU A 62 -0.52 -0.16 -9.18
N ALA A 63 0.63 -0.07 -9.86
CA ALA A 63 1.88 -0.64 -9.36
C ALA A 63 2.28 -0.03 -8.00
N PHE A 64 2.06 1.27 -7.81
CA PHE A 64 2.30 1.89 -6.51
C PHE A 64 1.28 1.44 -5.47
N LEU A 65 0.01 1.28 -5.86
CA LEU A 65 -1.04 0.73 -4.99
C LEU A 65 -0.71 -0.71 -4.56
N HIS A 66 -0.18 -1.53 -5.47
CA HIS A 66 0.34 -2.86 -5.12
C HIS A 66 1.38 -2.78 -3.99
N GLY A 67 2.39 -1.92 -4.11
CA GLY A 67 3.37 -1.72 -3.04
C GLY A 67 2.74 -1.28 -1.70
N VAL A 68 1.70 -0.43 -1.75
CA VAL A 68 0.93 -0.06 -0.54
C VAL A 68 0.24 -1.29 0.05
N ILE A 69 -0.40 -2.12 -0.77
CA ILE A 69 -1.08 -3.36 -0.32
C ILE A 69 -0.07 -4.29 0.35
N GLN A 70 1.06 -4.56 -0.31
CA GLN A 70 2.13 -5.39 0.24
C GLN A 70 2.56 -4.90 1.64
N ALA A 71 2.81 -3.61 1.78
CA ALA A 71 3.25 -3.02 3.04
C ALA A 71 2.19 -3.10 4.14
N VAL A 72 0.91 -2.84 3.85
CA VAL A 72 -0.14 -2.78 4.88
C VAL A 72 -0.65 -4.15 5.31
N PHE A 73 -0.53 -5.18 4.45
CA PHE A 73 -0.83 -6.56 4.81
C PHE A 73 0.37 -7.30 5.40
N GLY A 74 1.59 -6.82 5.18
CA GLY A 74 2.83 -7.44 5.66
C GLY A 74 3.38 -8.52 4.74
N TRP A 75 2.93 -8.54 3.48
CA TRP A 75 3.47 -9.40 2.42
C TRP A 75 4.88 -8.96 1.98
N LEU A 76 5.58 -9.84 1.27
CA LEU A 76 7.00 -9.69 0.94
C LEU A 76 7.27 -9.48 -0.55
N ASP A 77 6.21 -9.38 -1.36
CA ASP A 77 6.31 -9.15 -2.81
C ASP A 77 7.12 -10.25 -3.55
N TYR A 78 6.82 -11.51 -3.23
CA TYR A 78 7.49 -12.67 -3.83
C TYR A 78 6.73 -13.27 -5.01
N HIS A 79 5.46 -12.91 -5.19
CA HIS A 79 4.55 -13.51 -6.16
C HIS A 79 3.95 -12.46 -7.10
N GLU A 80 3.38 -12.97 -8.20
CA GLU A 80 2.67 -12.16 -9.18
C GLU A 80 1.34 -11.64 -8.61
N TYR A 81 0.86 -10.54 -9.17
CA TYR A 81 -0.41 -9.92 -8.80
C TYR A 81 -1.20 -9.43 -10.01
N GLU A 82 -2.48 -9.24 -9.82
CA GLU A 82 -3.33 -8.54 -10.77
C GLU A 82 -4.39 -7.68 -10.08
N PHE A 83 -4.78 -6.61 -10.76
CA PHE A 83 -5.99 -5.86 -10.45
C PHE A 83 -7.05 -6.14 -11.50
N SER A 84 -8.32 -6.11 -11.09
CA SER A 84 -9.48 -6.15 -11.99
C SER A 84 -10.60 -5.28 -11.43
N VAL A 85 -11.60 -4.98 -12.28
CA VAL A 85 -12.79 -4.23 -11.87
C VAL A 85 -14.00 -5.16 -11.97
N PRO A 86 -14.75 -5.36 -10.88
CA PRO A 86 -15.94 -6.20 -10.90
C PRO A 86 -16.91 -5.79 -12.01
N GLY A 87 -17.29 -6.77 -12.85
CA GLY A 87 -18.25 -6.53 -13.92
C GLY A 87 -17.72 -5.76 -15.14
N ASP A 88 -16.41 -5.57 -15.26
CA ASP A 88 -15.83 -4.96 -16.46
C ASP A 88 -16.14 -5.81 -17.70
N PRO A 89 -16.91 -5.29 -18.70
CA PRO A 89 -17.29 -6.07 -19.86
C PRO A 89 -16.10 -6.44 -20.76
N GLN A 90 -15.00 -5.73 -20.66
CA GLN A 90 -13.78 -6.00 -21.41
C GLN A 90 -12.85 -6.98 -20.66
N LYS A 91 -13.19 -7.36 -19.43
CA LYS A 91 -12.39 -8.25 -18.58
C LYS A 91 -10.92 -7.82 -18.52
N ARG A 92 -10.68 -6.52 -18.37
CA ARG A 92 -9.33 -5.97 -18.27
C ARG A 92 -8.69 -6.37 -16.95
N ARG A 93 -7.39 -6.63 -17.02
CA ARG A 93 -6.55 -6.95 -15.87
C ARG A 93 -5.28 -6.11 -15.92
N TRP A 94 -4.84 -5.63 -14.81
CA TRP A 94 -3.65 -4.79 -14.68
C TRP A 94 -2.62 -5.50 -13.81
N THR A 95 -1.43 -5.69 -14.37
CA THR A 95 -0.31 -6.37 -13.70
C THR A 95 1.00 -5.75 -14.15
N GLU A 96 2.12 -6.20 -13.62
CA GLU A 96 3.43 -5.91 -14.20
C GLU A 96 3.71 -6.85 -15.37
N GLN A 97 4.48 -6.33 -16.37
CA GLN A 97 4.87 -7.10 -17.54
C GLN A 97 3.69 -7.72 -18.31
N SER A 98 2.61 -6.96 -18.46
CA SER A 98 1.38 -7.41 -19.14
C SER A 98 1.65 -8.02 -20.52
N ALA A 99 2.65 -7.51 -21.27
CA ALA A 99 3.04 -8.00 -22.58
C ALA A 99 3.52 -9.47 -22.56
N SER A 100 4.04 -9.96 -21.43
CA SER A 100 4.46 -11.36 -21.30
C SER A 100 3.28 -12.32 -21.10
N LEU A 101 2.11 -11.79 -20.76
CA LEU A 101 0.89 -12.53 -20.45
C LEU A 101 -0.12 -12.52 -21.62
N ASP A 102 0.15 -11.76 -22.67
CA ASP A 102 -0.70 -11.72 -23.86
C ASP A 102 -0.78 -13.13 -24.48
N GLY A 103 -1.97 -13.71 -24.42
CA GLY A 103 -2.26 -15.08 -24.89
C GLY A 103 -2.51 -16.12 -23.79
N PHE A 104 -2.30 -15.81 -22.52
CA PHE A 104 -2.50 -16.74 -21.40
C PHE A 104 -3.88 -16.66 -20.73
N GLY A 105 -4.85 -15.95 -21.27
CA GLY A 105 -6.14 -15.88 -20.62
C GLY A 105 -7.24 -15.21 -21.42
N VAL A 106 -8.44 -15.24 -20.86
CA VAL A 106 -9.58 -14.51 -21.39
C VAL A 106 -9.53 -13.09 -20.82
N GLY A 107 -9.22 -12.11 -21.66
CA GLY A 107 -9.19 -10.70 -21.27
C GLY A 107 -8.00 -9.94 -21.86
N LYS A 108 -7.93 -8.66 -21.54
CA LYS A 108 -6.84 -7.78 -21.95
C LYS A 108 -5.96 -7.44 -20.74
N PHE A 109 -4.68 -7.76 -20.83
CA PHE A 109 -3.69 -7.35 -19.84
C PHE A 109 -3.19 -5.93 -20.15
N LEU A 110 -2.98 -5.14 -19.12
CA LEU A 110 -2.54 -3.75 -19.15
C LEU A 110 -1.46 -3.53 -18.09
N GLU A 111 -0.53 -2.61 -18.37
CA GLU A 111 0.51 -2.26 -17.41
C GLU A 111 -0.03 -1.50 -16.21
N SER A 112 0.19 -2.05 -15.01
CA SER A 112 -0.21 -1.45 -13.74
C SER A 112 0.55 -0.15 -13.45
N SER A 113 1.79 -0.04 -13.90
CA SER A 113 2.62 1.16 -13.77
C SER A 113 2.13 2.35 -14.59
N GLU A 114 1.41 2.10 -15.68
CA GLU A 114 0.88 3.13 -16.59
C GLU A 114 -0.56 3.54 -16.29
N THR A 115 -1.24 2.83 -15.39
CA THR A 115 -2.65 3.08 -15.07
C THR A 115 -2.80 3.68 -13.69
N GLN A 116 -3.44 4.85 -13.60
CA GLN A 116 -3.73 5.52 -12.33
C GLN A 116 -4.94 4.89 -11.63
N ILE A 117 -4.95 4.94 -10.29
CA ILE A 117 -6.07 4.45 -9.47
C ILE A 117 -7.39 5.14 -9.86
N SER A 118 -7.33 6.45 -10.15
CA SER A 118 -8.49 7.25 -10.58
C SER A 118 -9.11 6.82 -11.92
N ALA A 119 -8.43 6.01 -12.71
CA ALA A 119 -8.98 5.44 -13.93
C ALA A 119 -9.95 4.27 -13.65
N LEU A 120 -9.83 3.63 -12.47
CA LEU A 120 -10.66 2.48 -12.08
C LEU A 120 -11.79 2.87 -11.13
N VAL A 121 -11.60 3.88 -10.30
CA VAL A 121 -12.57 4.32 -9.29
C VAL A 121 -12.78 5.83 -9.34
N GLY A 122 -14.04 6.28 -9.27
CA GLY A 122 -14.39 7.69 -9.37
C GLY A 122 -15.45 8.14 -8.36
N LYS A 123 -16.27 7.23 -7.85
CA LYS A 123 -17.34 7.53 -6.89
C LYS A 123 -17.28 6.58 -5.69
N LYS A 124 -17.76 7.06 -4.56
CA LYS A 124 -17.87 6.24 -3.35
C LYS A 124 -18.63 4.95 -3.63
N GLY A 125 -18.04 3.83 -3.19
CA GLY A 125 -18.56 2.48 -3.39
C GLY A 125 -18.02 1.78 -4.63
N ASP A 126 -17.26 2.46 -5.50
CA ASP A 126 -16.54 1.76 -6.58
C ASP A 126 -15.53 0.78 -6.00
N LYS A 127 -15.36 -0.35 -6.70
CA LYS A 127 -14.54 -1.46 -6.25
C LYS A 127 -13.47 -1.82 -7.26
N ILE A 128 -12.35 -2.30 -6.74
CA ILE A 128 -11.27 -2.95 -7.45
C ILE A 128 -11.03 -4.27 -6.74
N ASP A 129 -10.90 -5.35 -7.49
CA ASP A 129 -10.40 -6.62 -6.98
C ASP A 129 -8.89 -6.68 -7.20
N TYR A 130 -8.18 -7.16 -6.21
CA TYR A 130 -6.74 -7.39 -6.26
C TYR A 130 -6.48 -8.84 -5.85
N THR A 131 -5.77 -9.57 -6.71
CA THR A 131 -5.33 -10.94 -6.43
C THR A 131 -3.80 -10.95 -6.35
N TYR A 132 -3.27 -11.54 -5.32
CA TYR A 132 -1.85 -11.73 -5.08
C TYR A 132 -1.55 -13.19 -4.82
N ASP A 133 -0.46 -13.70 -5.40
CA ASP A 133 -0.11 -15.11 -5.36
C ASP A 133 -1.23 -16.00 -5.93
N PHE A 134 -1.15 -16.29 -7.22
CA PHE A 134 -2.15 -17.12 -7.91
C PHE A 134 -2.20 -18.58 -7.40
N GLY A 135 -1.18 -19.02 -6.65
CA GLY A 135 -1.16 -20.33 -5.99
C GLY A 135 -2.03 -20.35 -4.74
N ASP A 136 -1.87 -19.34 -3.89
CA ASP A 136 -2.65 -19.16 -2.65
C ASP A 136 -3.98 -18.43 -2.89
N CYS A 137 -4.16 -17.76 -4.03
CA CYS A 137 -5.34 -16.97 -4.38
C CYS A 137 -5.71 -15.95 -3.29
N ASN A 138 -4.76 -15.11 -2.88
CA ASN A 138 -5.03 -14.07 -1.89
C ASN A 138 -5.85 -12.94 -2.51
N GLU A 139 -7.16 -12.91 -2.24
CA GLU A 139 -8.10 -11.94 -2.82
C GLU A 139 -8.38 -10.79 -1.85
N VAL A 140 -8.18 -9.57 -2.32
CA VAL A 140 -8.46 -8.34 -1.57
C VAL A 140 -9.47 -7.49 -2.33
N GLU A 141 -10.62 -7.26 -1.73
CA GLU A 141 -11.58 -6.27 -2.24
C GLU A 141 -11.18 -4.87 -1.79
N ILE A 142 -11.00 -3.96 -2.74
CA ILE A 142 -10.64 -2.57 -2.49
C ILE A 142 -11.84 -1.69 -2.80
N THR A 143 -12.38 -1.02 -1.77
CA THR A 143 -13.55 -0.15 -1.91
C THR A 143 -13.16 1.31 -1.73
N LEU A 144 -13.57 2.19 -2.66
CA LEU A 144 -13.46 3.63 -2.51
C LEU A 144 -14.47 4.15 -1.47
N LEU A 145 -13.98 4.63 -0.33
CA LEU A 145 -14.83 5.22 0.72
C LEU A 145 -15.16 6.69 0.49
N GLY A 146 -14.37 7.37 -0.34
CA GLY A 146 -14.55 8.79 -0.68
C GLY A 146 -13.23 9.52 -0.84
N THR A 147 -13.32 10.85 -0.87
CA THR A 147 -12.16 11.74 -0.96
C THR A 147 -11.90 12.44 0.37
N VAL A 148 -10.64 12.75 0.64
CA VAL A 148 -10.24 13.54 1.81
C VAL A 148 -9.37 14.71 1.35
N ALA A 149 -9.48 15.83 2.05
CA ALA A 149 -8.72 17.04 1.69
C ALA A 149 -7.22 16.91 1.99
N LYS A 150 -6.89 16.16 3.06
CA LYS A 150 -5.52 15.95 3.53
C LYS A 150 -5.44 14.63 4.29
N PRO A 151 -4.42 13.79 4.01
CA PRO A 151 -4.21 12.58 4.81
C PRO A 151 -3.90 12.93 6.26
N SER A 152 -4.43 12.13 7.18
CA SER A 152 -4.10 12.21 8.60
C SER A 152 -4.23 10.81 9.21
N PRO A 153 -3.55 10.49 10.33
CA PRO A 153 -3.68 9.19 10.98
C PRO A 153 -5.12 8.79 11.31
N LYS A 154 -6.00 9.77 11.53
CA LYS A 154 -7.43 9.53 11.83
C LYS A 154 -8.21 8.95 10.65
N GLU A 155 -7.69 9.07 9.45
CA GLU A 155 -8.31 8.53 8.23
C GLU A 155 -7.91 7.06 7.98
N PHE A 156 -6.93 6.56 8.72
CA PHE A 156 -6.45 5.17 8.62
C PHE A 156 -7.17 4.28 9.62
N ALA A 157 -7.36 3.01 9.28
CA ALA A 157 -7.88 1.99 10.19
C ALA A 157 -7.21 0.64 9.89
N THR A 158 -7.20 -0.23 10.89
CA THR A 158 -6.65 -1.57 10.79
C THR A 158 -7.45 -2.54 11.64
N GLU A 159 -7.74 -3.71 11.08
CA GLU A 159 -8.39 -4.83 11.77
C GLU A 159 -7.68 -6.11 11.34
N GLY A 160 -7.50 -7.04 12.28
CA GLY A 160 -6.84 -8.31 12.05
C GLY A 160 -5.30 -8.24 12.04
N PRO A 161 -4.64 -9.40 12.01
CA PRO A 161 -3.18 -9.53 12.06
C PRO A 161 -2.50 -9.06 10.77
N ASP A 162 -1.17 -9.07 10.75
CA ASP A 162 -0.41 -9.10 9.50
C ASP A 162 -0.60 -10.47 8.84
N VAL A 163 -0.69 -10.48 7.53
CA VAL A 163 -0.80 -11.72 6.74
C VAL A 163 0.60 -12.33 6.61
N VAL A 164 0.66 -13.65 6.74
CA VAL A 164 1.91 -14.38 6.55
C VAL A 164 2.00 -14.83 5.10
N GLU A 165 3.14 -14.61 4.46
CA GLU A 165 3.42 -15.11 3.11
C GLU A 165 3.32 -16.65 3.05
N ASP A 166 2.95 -17.21 1.90
CA ASP A 166 2.85 -18.66 1.65
C ASP A 166 2.01 -19.40 2.72
N SER A 167 0.95 -18.78 3.19
CA SER A 167 0.12 -19.34 4.27
C SER A 167 -1.08 -20.16 3.79
N ALA A 168 -1.19 -20.42 2.49
CA ALA A 168 -2.33 -21.06 1.84
C ALA A 168 -3.63 -20.24 1.95
N GLY A 169 -3.53 -18.95 1.68
CA GLY A 169 -4.67 -18.05 1.62
C GLY A 169 -5.32 -17.78 2.97
N VAL A 170 -6.56 -17.30 2.94
CA VAL A 170 -7.33 -16.91 4.12
C VAL A 170 -7.52 -18.04 5.13
N GLY A 171 -7.72 -19.26 4.65
CA GLY A 171 -7.86 -20.44 5.52
C GLY A 171 -6.62 -20.76 6.32
N GLY A 172 -5.44 -20.57 5.69
CA GLY A 172 -4.16 -20.77 6.35
C GLY A 172 -3.88 -19.71 7.41
N ILE A 173 -4.16 -18.43 7.13
CA ILE A 173 -4.03 -17.35 8.14
C ILE A 173 -4.93 -17.64 9.33
N ALA A 174 -6.20 -17.98 9.11
CA ALA A 174 -7.11 -18.32 10.20
C ALA A 174 -6.60 -19.50 11.04
N GLY A 175 -6.05 -20.53 10.38
CA GLY A 175 -5.44 -21.69 11.02
C GLY A 175 -4.22 -21.31 11.87
N ILE A 176 -3.30 -20.52 11.32
CA ILE A 176 -2.09 -20.05 12.03
C ILE A 176 -2.48 -19.26 13.28
N VAL A 177 -3.44 -18.33 13.17
CA VAL A 177 -3.95 -17.55 14.30
C VAL A 177 -4.59 -18.46 15.36
N ALA A 178 -5.37 -19.46 14.95
CA ALA A 178 -5.97 -20.41 15.88
C ALA A 178 -4.92 -21.24 16.63
N ILE A 179 -3.89 -21.71 15.92
CA ILE A 179 -2.77 -22.47 16.48
C ILE A 179 -1.96 -21.60 17.45
N ALA A 180 -1.69 -20.34 17.08
CA ALA A 180 -0.99 -19.40 17.96
C ALA A 180 -1.75 -19.16 19.27
N LYS A 181 -3.08 -18.99 19.21
CA LYS A 181 -3.95 -18.84 20.39
C LYS A 181 -3.96 -20.08 21.30
N GLN A 182 -3.73 -21.28 20.79
CA GLN A 182 -3.59 -22.48 21.61
C GLN A 182 -2.32 -22.47 22.46
N GLY A 183 -1.24 -21.86 21.95
CA GLY A 183 0.03 -21.67 22.65
C GLY A 183 0.81 -22.95 22.93
N LYS A 184 0.39 -24.13 22.45
CA LYS A 184 1.02 -25.43 22.71
C LYS A 184 0.57 -26.52 21.73
N GLY A 185 1.26 -27.64 21.73
CA GLY A 185 0.90 -28.83 20.96
C GLY A 185 1.86 -29.09 19.79
N LYS A 186 1.56 -30.13 19.01
CA LYS A 186 2.41 -30.53 17.88
C LYS A 186 2.36 -29.50 16.76
N GLU A 187 1.16 -29.05 16.41
CA GLU A 187 0.92 -28.08 15.35
C GLU A 187 1.57 -26.72 15.69
N TYR A 188 1.43 -26.26 16.94
CA TYR A 188 2.10 -25.04 17.43
C TYR A 188 3.62 -25.11 17.21
N LYS A 189 4.26 -26.26 17.56
CA LYS A 189 5.70 -26.44 17.35
C LYS A 189 6.07 -26.41 15.85
N GLN A 190 5.29 -27.08 15.01
CA GLN A 190 5.53 -27.15 13.57
C GLN A 190 5.40 -25.79 12.91
N VAL A 191 4.32 -25.06 13.19
CA VAL A 191 4.10 -23.70 12.65
C VAL A 191 5.14 -22.72 13.19
N SER A 192 5.48 -22.80 14.49
CA SER A 192 6.55 -21.96 15.08
C SER A 192 7.89 -22.17 14.36
N GLU A 193 8.23 -23.43 14.08
CA GLU A 193 9.49 -23.74 13.41
C GLU A 193 9.49 -23.25 11.94
N TRP A 194 8.38 -23.40 11.24
CA TRP A 194 8.20 -22.90 9.88
C TRP A 194 8.32 -21.38 9.83
N LEU A 195 7.58 -20.64 10.66
CA LEU A 195 7.65 -19.18 10.74
C LEU A 195 9.07 -18.68 11.04
N ARG A 196 9.75 -19.33 11.98
CA ARG A 196 11.12 -18.98 12.35
C ARG A 196 12.12 -19.22 11.22
N ARG A 197 11.97 -20.33 10.47
CA ARG A 197 12.88 -20.68 9.36
C ARG A 197 12.65 -19.81 8.14
N ALA A 198 11.40 -19.68 7.69
CA ALA A 198 11.04 -18.99 6.46
C ALA A 198 11.07 -17.47 6.63
N PHE A 199 10.50 -16.94 7.71
CA PHE A 199 10.23 -15.50 7.85
C PHE A 199 10.95 -14.83 9.01
N LYS A 200 11.70 -15.58 9.84
CA LYS A 200 12.35 -15.09 11.07
C LYS A 200 11.35 -14.48 12.07
N LYS A 201 10.09 -14.93 12.02
CA LYS A 201 9.00 -14.50 12.90
C LYS A 201 8.79 -15.50 14.04
N HIS A 202 8.34 -15.00 15.20
CA HIS A 202 7.80 -15.84 16.26
C HIS A 202 6.32 -16.11 16.01
N ILE A 203 5.79 -17.26 16.43
CA ILE A 203 4.38 -17.57 16.20
C ILE A 203 3.45 -16.60 16.93
N ASP A 204 3.85 -16.07 18.07
CA ASP A 204 3.06 -15.12 18.84
C ASP A 204 2.98 -13.74 18.14
N ASP A 205 3.93 -13.43 17.23
CA ASP A 205 3.89 -12.19 16.44
C ASP A 205 2.66 -12.12 15.54
N VAL A 206 2.04 -13.26 15.19
CA VAL A 206 0.80 -13.29 14.40
C VAL A 206 -0.43 -12.84 15.21
N LEU A 207 -0.31 -12.71 16.53
CA LEU A 207 -1.32 -12.17 17.42
C LEU A 207 -1.13 -10.67 17.69
N ASP A 208 0.01 -10.12 17.29
CA ASP A 208 0.30 -8.70 17.41
C ASP A 208 -0.29 -7.97 16.21
N TYR A 209 -1.46 -7.38 16.40
CA TYR A 209 -2.14 -6.67 15.34
C TYR A 209 -1.49 -5.30 15.14
N PRO A 210 -1.17 -4.93 13.89
CA PRO A 210 -0.53 -3.65 13.61
C PRO A 210 -1.45 -2.50 14.04
N SER A 211 -0.90 -1.53 14.72
CA SER A 211 -1.62 -0.31 15.06
C SER A 211 -1.84 0.58 13.83
N VAL A 212 -2.77 1.53 13.93
CA VAL A 212 -2.96 2.57 12.90
C VAL A 212 -1.65 3.31 12.62
N ARG A 213 -0.83 3.53 13.65
CA ARG A 213 0.48 4.18 13.50
C ARG A 213 1.45 3.33 12.69
N ASP A 214 1.44 2.01 12.88
CA ASP A 214 2.30 1.10 12.10
C ASP A 214 1.91 1.12 10.64
N ILE A 215 0.61 0.98 10.32
CA ILE A 215 0.10 1.05 8.95
C ILE A 215 0.45 2.39 8.29
N TYR A 216 0.20 3.48 9.00
CA TYR A 216 0.57 4.82 8.54
C TYR A 216 2.06 4.90 8.23
N THR A 217 2.92 4.42 9.14
CA THR A 217 4.39 4.45 8.98
C THR A 217 4.86 3.58 7.81
N ARG A 218 4.24 2.42 7.60
CA ARG A 218 4.55 1.54 6.45
C ARG A 218 4.27 2.23 5.12
N VAL A 219 3.10 2.84 4.97
CA VAL A 219 2.73 3.60 3.76
C VAL A 219 3.71 4.76 3.52
N PHE A 220 4.03 5.51 4.57
CA PHE A 220 4.98 6.63 4.47
C PHE A 220 6.42 6.18 4.20
N GLY A 221 6.83 5.03 4.72
CA GLY A 221 8.13 4.43 4.43
C GLY A 221 8.31 4.16 2.94
N LEU A 222 7.29 3.60 2.29
CA LEU A 222 7.29 3.38 0.83
C LEU A 222 7.42 4.68 0.06
N VAL A 223 6.63 5.70 0.44
CA VAL A 223 6.69 7.03 -0.18
C VAL A 223 8.09 7.62 -0.12
N LYS A 224 8.73 7.52 1.05
CA LYS A 224 10.10 8.02 1.24
C LYS A 224 11.10 7.27 0.36
N THR A 225 11.01 5.95 0.29
CA THR A 225 11.89 5.12 -0.52
C THR A 225 11.70 5.39 -2.01
N ALA A 226 10.45 5.43 -2.49
CA ALA A 226 10.13 5.74 -3.87
C ALA A 226 10.58 7.16 -4.27
N SER A 227 10.44 8.15 -3.39
CA SER A 227 10.89 9.53 -3.67
C SER A 227 12.41 9.65 -3.77
N THR A 228 13.17 8.80 -3.08
CA THR A 228 14.63 8.77 -3.21
C THR A 228 15.10 8.05 -4.47
N ALA A 229 14.38 7.02 -4.89
CA ALA A 229 14.69 6.23 -6.09
C ALA A 229 14.24 6.94 -7.39
N ASN A 230 13.04 7.52 -7.39
CA ASN A 230 12.49 8.28 -8.50
C ASN A 230 11.65 9.47 -7.98
N PRO A 231 12.24 10.68 -7.88
CA PRO A 231 11.53 11.86 -7.35
C PRO A 231 10.27 12.25 -8.15
N LYS A 232 10.12 11.78 -9.39
CA LYS A 232 8.93 12.02 -10.22
C LYS A 232 7.78 11.05 -9.95
N ALA A 233 8.07 9.91 -9.32
CA ALA A 233 7.06 8.88 -9.03
C ALA A 233 6.24 9.18 -7.79
N VAL A 234 6.69 10.09 -6.94
CA VAL A 234 6.03 10.44 -5.67
C VAL A 234 5.74 11.93 -5.64
N SER A 235 4.50 12.27 -5.37
CA SER A 235 4.11 13.66 -5.23
C SER A 235 4.86 14.37 -4.09
N PRO A 236 5.33 15.60 -4.32
CA PRO A 236 6.06 16.40 -3.33
C PRO A 236 5.31 16.64 -2.02
N CYS A 237 3.97 16.61 -2.02
CA CYS A 237 3.17 16.90 -0.83
C CYS A 237 3.28 15.88 0.31
N TRP A 238 3.79 14.67 0.03
CA TRP A 238 4.07 13.69 1.07
C TRP A 238 5.37 14.00 1.83
N LEU A 239 6.32 14.67 1.19
CA LEU A 239 7.59 15.07 1.82
C LEU A 239 7.37 16.12 2.93
N ASP A 240 6.39 17.01 2.77
CA ASP A 240 6.07 18.04 3.75
C ASP A 240 5.46 17.47 5.04
N TYR A 241 4.78 16.32 4.96
CA TYR A 241 4.17 15.68 6.11
C TYR A 241 5.16 14.91 6.98
N LEU A 242 6.24 14.40 6.37
CA LEU A 242 7.31 13.68 7.08
C LEU A 242 8.19 14.61 7.92
N VAL A 243 8.11 15.92 7.71
CA VAL A 243 9.00 16.90 8.34
C VAL A 243 8.37 17.56 9.58
N VAL A 244 7.07 17.43 9.79
CA VAL A 244 6.31 18.20 10.79
C VAL A 244 5.92 17.38 12.04
N HIS A 245 6.15 16.09 12.05
CA HIS A 245 5.86 15.19 13.16
C HIS A 245 6.97 14.17 13.36
#